data_a81c5d7c98999993bbff99493a3aa1e7
#
_entry.id   a81c5d7c98999993bbff99493a3aa1e7
#
_cell.length_a   1.000
_cell.length_b   1.000
_cell.length_c   1.000
_cell.angle_alpha   90.00
_cell.angle_beta   90.00
_cell.angle_gamma   90.00
#
_symmetry.space_group_name_H-M   'P 1'
#
loop_
_entity.id
_entity.type
_entity.pdbx_description
1 polymer ?
#
loop_
_entity_poly.entity_id
_entity_poly.type
_entity_poly.pdbx_seq_one_letter_code
_entity_poly.pdbx_strand_id
1 'polypeptide(L)'
;LKHIRERIQDEGMYYVLLDEIQLVPNFHEVLNSLLHVRNADVYVTGSNSKFLSKDVVTEFRGRGDEIHLHPLSFSEFMQGYQGDKWNGWREYYTFGGLPFILSLETEQKKSEYLKNLYESVYLVDILERNKVRNKAEFDELARIIASSIGSPCNPTKLSNTFKSVKNVTVSSASIARYLSYMEYAFLIEKSVRYNIKGKKYINTLSKYYFSDLGIRNALLGFRQQEESHIMENIIYNELRIRGYHVDVGMVEERTTDRNNKTIRKQYEVDFVANQGNRRYYIQSAFAMPDEAKTRQETASLTRIDDSFKKIIVVKDDIMPKRDENGIVTIGIMDFLLQPDSMDY
;
A
#
# COMPACT_ATOMS: atom_id res chain seq x y z
N LEU A 1 -17.75 29.20 10.01
CA LEU A 1 -16.93 29.91 10.99
C LEU A 1 -17.77 30.57 12.08
N LYS A 2 -18.81 31.41 11.74
CA LYS A 2 -19.66 32.09 12.71
C LYS A 2 -20.30 31.12 13.71
N HIS A 3 -20.87 30.03 13.24
CA HIS A 3 -21.51 29.01 14.06
C HIS A 3 -20.53 28.35 15.07
N ILE A 4 -19.29 28.12 14.70
CA ILE A 4 -18.27 27.56 15.58
C ILE A 4 -17.90 28.57 16.67
N ARG A 5 -17.65 29.85 16.29
CA ARG A 5 -17.30 30.89 17.24
C ARG A 5 -18.38 31.18 18.27
N GLU A 6 -19.66 31.12 17.87
CA GLU A 6 -20.80 31.31 18.77
C GLU A 6 -20.96 30.21 19.82
N ARG A 7 -20.35 29.03 19.59
CA ARG A 7 -20.37 27.89 20.52
C ARG A 7 -19.18 27.86 21.48
N ILE A 8 -18.10 28.57 21.18
CA ILE A 8 -16.95 28.73 22.08
C ILE A 8 -17.29 29.89 23.04
N GLN A 9 -17.82 29.54 24.23
CA GLN A 9 -18.39 30.51 25.17
C GLN A 9 -17.55 30.71 26.43
N ASP A 10 -16.57 29.86 26.70
CA ASP A 10 -15.71 29.90 27.88
C ASP A 10 -14.26 29.62 27.53
N GLU A 11 -13.39 29.53 28.53
CA GLU A 11 -11.95 29.25 28.38
C GLU A 11 -11.63 27.74 28.30
N GLY A 12 -12.64 26.86 28.36
CA GLY A 12 -12.47 25.41 28.22
C GLY A 12 -11.96 25.03 26.81
N MET A 13 -11.29 23.87 26.71
CA MET A 13 -10.82 23.36 25.43
C MET A 13 -11.99 22.83 24.60
N TYR A 14 -12.09 23.25 23.37
CA TYR A 14 -13.10 22.80 22.40
C TYR A 14 -12.45 21.97 21.30
N TYR A 15 -13.06 20.85 20.97
CA TYR A 15 -12.65 19.99 19.85
C TYR A 15 -13.59 20.21 18.67
N VAL A 16 -13.04 20.70 17.56
CA VAL A 16 -13.80 21.00 16.34
C VAL A 16 -13.50 19.93 15.30
N LEU A 17 -14.49 19.09 15.02
CA LEU A 17 -14.40 17.99 14.07
C LEU A 17 -15.12 18.38 12.78
N LEU A 18 -14.41 18.46 11.67
CA LEU A 18 -14.92 18.85 10.35
C LEU A 18 -14.71 17.71 9.38
N ASP A 19 -15.79 17.04 9.04
CA ASP A 19 -15.76 15.89 8.12
C ASP A 19 -15.89 16.36 6.67
N GLU A 20 -15.14 15.70 5.76
CA GLU A 20 -15.10 16.00 4.32
C GLU A 20 -14.93 17.49 4.02
N ILE A 21 -13.96 18.12 4.68
CA ILE A 21 -13.77 19.59 4.67
C ILE A 21 -13.64 20.18 3.26
N GLN A 22 -13.15 19.42 2.30
CA GLN A 22 -12.99 19.85 0.91
C GLN A 22 -14.33 20.15 0.20
N LEU A 23 -15.46 19.74 0.77
CA LEU A 23 -16.78 20.08 0.26
C LEU A 23 -17.19 21.52 0.62
N VAL A 24 -16.49 22.15 1.55
CA VAL A 24 -16.75 23.53 1.98
C VAL A 24 -16.00 24.51 1.07
N PRO A 25 -16.69 25.42 0.37
CA PRO A 25 -16.01 26.45 -0.41
C PRO A 25 -15.09 27.29 0.48
N ASN A 26 -13.88 27.61 -0.01
CA ASN A 26 -12.88 28.42 0.70
C ASN A 26 -12.55 27.89 2.11
N PHE A 27 -12.57 26.57 2.31
CA PHE A 27 -12.31 25.96 3.63
C PHE A 27 -10.97 26.40 4.23
N HIS A 28 -9.98 26.73 3.42
CA HIS A 28 -8.67 27.23 3.87
C HIS A 28 -8.81 28.49 4.73
N GLU A 29 -9.67 29.44 4.34
CA GLU A 29 -9.92 30.66 5.11
C GLU A 29 -10.58 30.34 6.47
N VAL A 30 -11.50 29.36 6.46
CA VAL A 30 -12.17 28.90 7.69
C VAL A 30 -11.16 28.27 8.64
N LEU A 31 -10.30 27.36 8.14
CA LEU A 31 -9.28 26.72 8.97
C LEU A 31 -8.23 27.73 9.48
N ASN A 32 -7.73 28.61 8.62
CA ASN A 32 -6.82 29.69 9.03
C ASN A 32 -7.42 30.55 10.15
N SER A 33 -8.72 30.86 10.06
CA SER A 33 -9.40 31.62 11.09
C SER A 33 -9.57 30.85 12.41
N LEU A 34 -9.70 29.53 12.35
CA LEU A 34 -9.82 28.66 13.54
C LEU A 34 -8.47 28.48 14.24
N LEU A 35 -7.33 28.48 13.51
CA LEU A 35 -5.99 28.46 14.11
C LEU A 35 -5.69 29.65 15.05
N HIS A 36 -6.44 30.74 14.95
CA HIS A 36 -6.31 31.88 15.86
C HIS A 36 -7.15 31.75 17.13
N VAL A 37 -7.95 30.69 17.26
CA VAL A 37 -8.75 30.42 18.46
C VAL A 37 -7.92 29.56 19.41
N ARG A 38 -7.46 30.16 20.53
CA ARG A 38 -6.46 29.56 21.43
C ARG A 38 -6.94 28.27 22.11
N ASN A 39 -8.21 28.17 22.38
CA ASN A 39 -8.85 27.05 23.09
C ASN A 39 -9.68 26.15 22.17
N ALA A 40 -9.30 26.08 20.87
CA ALA A 40 -9.90 25.15 19.92
C ALA A 40 -8.83 24.27 19.30
N ASP A 41 -9.03 22.97 19.38
CA ASP A 41 -8.26 21.96 18.66
C ASP A 41 -9.09 21.48 17.47
N VAL A 42 -8.53 21.54 16.27
CA VAL A 42 -9.31 21.39 15.02
C VAL A 42 -8.83 20.14 14.28
N TYR A 43 -9.75 19.22 14.09
CA TYR A 43 -9.57 17.99 13.31
C TYR A 43 -10.37 18.08 12.02
N VAL A 44 -9.72 17.80 10.91
CA VAL A 44 -10.36 17.78 9.59
C VAL A 44 -10.17 16.44 8.92
N THR A 45 -11.19 15.93 8.24
CA THR A 45 -11.06 14.73 7.44
C THR A 45 -11.22 15.02 5.95
N GLY A 46 -10.72 14.10 5.13
CA GLY A 46 -10.93 14.10 3.70
C GLY A 46 -10.55 12.75 3.11
N SER A 47 -11.35 12.28 2.19
CA SER A 47 -11.21 10.97 1.53
C SER A 47 -10.22 10.97 0.36
N ASN A 48 -9.46 12.06 0.15
CA ASN A 48 -8.57 12.17 -1.01
C ASN A 48 -7.28 12.95 -0.69
N SER A 49 -6.14 12.29 -0.84
CA SER A 49 -4.83 12.87 -0.55
C SER A 49 -4.48 14.11 -1.37
N LYS A 50 -5.03 14.25 -2.59
CA LYS A 50 -4.76 15.40 -3.44
C LYS A 50 -5.30 16.70 -2.87
N PHE A 51 -6.46 16.67 -2.23
CA PHE A 51 -7.08 17.86 -1.64
C PHE A 51 -6.40 18.26 -0.34
N LEU A 52 -6.02 17.28 0.49
CA LEU A 52 -5.40 17.56 1.77
C LEU A 52 -3.93 17.94 1.63
N SER A 53 -3.18 17.29 0.73
CA SER A 53 -1.72 17.46 0.67
C SER A 53 -1.25 18.72 -0.04
N LYS A 54 -1.85 19.13 -1.16
CA LYS A 54 -1.37 20.31 -1.90
C LYS A 54 -1.87 21.63 -1.33
N ASP A 55 -3.13 21.70 -1.01
CA ASP A 55 -3.74 22.96 -0.59
C ASP A 55 -3.58 23.16 0.93
N VAL A 56 -3.81 22.13 1.73
CA VAL A 56 -3.64 22.20 3.19
C VAL A 56 -2.16 22.31 3.57
N VAL A 57 -1.27 21.48 3.02
CA VAL A 57 0.17 21.54 3.33
C VAL A 57 0.80 22.86 2.88
N THR A 58 0.34 23.44 1.78
CA THR A 58 0.86 24.72 1.29
C THR A 58 0.42 25.89 2.18
N GLU A 59 -0.84 25.90 2.60
CA GLU A 59 -1.41 26.96 3.44
C GLU A 59 -1.08 26.79 4.94
N PHE A 60 -0.99 25.53 5.41
CA PHE A 60 -0.81 25.20 6.83
C PHE A 60 0.59 24.71 7.18
N ARG A 61 1.60 25.01 6.39
CA ARG A 61 3.01 24.59 6.58
C ARG A 61 3.43 24.62 8.05
N GLY A 62 3.64 23.45 8.66
CA GLY A 62 4.08 23.32 10.05
C GLY A 62 3.06 23.73 11.12
N ARG A 63 1.77 23.84 10.78
CA ARG A 63 0.69 24.21 11.71
C ARG A 63 -0.33 23.09 11.92
N GLY A 64 0.00 21.89 11.55
CA GLY A 64 -0.85 20.70 11.76
C GLY A 64 -0.10 19.44 11.40
N ASP A 65 -0.58 18.32 11.93
CA ASP A 65 -0.08 16.98 11.68
C ASP A 65 -1.05 16.22 10.76
N GLU A 66 -0.50 15.41 9.86
CA GLU A 66 -1.27 14.54 8.99
C GLU A 66 -1.29 13.13 9.57
N ILE A 67 -2.51 12.60 9.76
CA ILE A 67 -2.73 11.23 10.20
C ILE A 67 -3.36 10.45 9.06
N HIS A 68 -2.64 9.49 8.50
CA HIS A 68 -3.15 8.57 7.50
C HIS A 68 -3.81 7.37 8.20
N LEU A 69 -5.11 7.18 7.98
CA LEU A 69 -5.85 6.01 8.47
C LEU A 69 -5.78 4.90 7.44
N HIS A 70 -5.12 3.80 7.80
CA HIS A 70 -5.09 2.58 7.00
C HIS A 70 -6.28 1.66 7.37
N PRO A 71 -6.66 0.70 6.50
CA PRO A 71 -7.42 -0.47 6.95
C PRO A 71 -6.71 -1.16 8.13
N LEU A 72 -7.44 -1.94 8.92
CA LEU A 72 -6.86 -2.66 10.06
C LEU A 72 -5.65 -3.49 9.62
N SER A 73 -4.56 -3.41 10.36
CA SER A 73 -3.47 -4.38 10.29
C SER A 73 -3.99 -5.78 10.65
N PHE A 74 -3.25 -6.83 10.30
CA PHE A 74 -3.66 -8.18 10.71
C PHE A 74 -3.74 -8.33 12.24
N SER A 75 -2.84 -7.70 12.96
CA SER A 75 -2.87 -7.70 14.44
C SER A 75 -4.13 -7.03 15.00
N GLU A 76 -4.52 -5.87 14.46
CA GLU A 76 -5.76 -5.18 14.86
C GLU A 76 -7.01 -5.98 14.45
N PHE A 77 -7.00 -6.57 13.25
CA PHE A 77 -8.08 -7.43 12.78
C PHE A 77 -8.30 -8.61 13.73
N MET A 78 -7.23 -9.27 14.18
CA MET A 78 -7.31 -10.40 15.10
C MET A 78 -7.84 -10.03 16.49
N GLN A 79 -7.77 -8.77 16.91
CA GLN A 79 -8.39 -8.34 18.18
C GLN A 79 -9.91 -8.36 18.12
N GLY A 80 -10.50 -8.15 16.94
CA GLY A 80 -11.95 -8.21 16.73
C GLY A 80 -12.45 -9.54 16.16
N TYR A 81 -11.56 -10.41 15.69
CA TYR A 81 -11.90 -11.67 15.05
C TYR A 81 -12.10 -12.80 16.06
N GLN A 82 -13.20 -13.56 15.92
CA GLN A 82 -13.56 -14.67 16.81
C GLN A 82 -13.14 -16.01 16.18
N GLY A 83 -11.86 -16.34 16.25
CA GLY A 83 -11.33 -17.61 15.72
C GLY A 83 -9.82 -17.75 15.90
N ASP A 84 -9.26 -18.85 15.41
CA ASP A 84 -7.82 -19.06 15.44
C ASP A 84 -7.09 -18.21 14.37
N LYS A 85 -5.77 -18.07 14.55
CA LYS A 85 -4.93 -17.22 13.70
C LYS A 85 -4.94 -17.61 12.21
N TRP A 86 -5.10 -18.91 11.89
CA TRP A 86 -5.06 -19.39 10.50
C TRP A 86 -6.40 -19.17 9.78
N ASN A 87 -7.51 -19.35 10.49
CA ASN A 87 -8.82 -18.96 9.98
C ASN A 87 -8.89 -17.43 9.83
N GLY A 88 -8.38 -16.69 10.81
CA GLY A 88 -8.25 -15.22 10.72
C GLY A 88 -7.38 -14.78 9.54
N TRP A 89 -6.28 -15.45 9.27
CA TRP A 89 -5.44 -15.21 8.09
C TRP A 89 -6.21 -15.39 6.79
N ARG A 90 -6.94 -16.53 6.64
CA ARG A 90 -7.77 -16.79 5.46
C ARG A 90 -8.85 -15.72 5.28
N GLU A 91 -9.48 -15.33 6.35
CA GLU A 91 -10.51 -14.28 6.36
C GLU A 91 -9.92 -12.94 5.92
N TYR A 92 -8.79 -12.56 6.50
CA TYR A 92 -8.11 -11.30 6.24
C TYR A 92 -7.59 -11.18 4.80
N TYR A 93 -6.92 -12.20 4.27
CA TYR A 93 -6.44 -12.14 2.89
C TYR A 93 -7.56 -12.24 1.86
N THR A 94 -8.74 -12.76 2.24
CA THR A 94 -9.91 -12.87 1.36
C THR A 94 -10.75 -11.59 1.37
N PHE A 95 -11.08 -11.07 2.56
CA PHE A 95 -12.03 -9.96 2.72
C PHE A 95 -11.40 -8.64 3.16
N GLY A 96 -10.09 -8.62 3.39
CA GLY A 96 -9.35 -7.40 3.75
C GLY A 96 -9.46 -6.99 5.20
N GLY A 97 -8.96 -5.78 5.49
CA GLY A 97 -8.88 -5.19 6.83
C GLY A 97 -9.89 -4.06 7.07
N LEU A 98 -10.92 -3.89 6.24
CA LEU A 98 -11.93 -2.86 6.52
C LEU A 98 -12.73 -3.24 7.79
N PRO A 99 -12.86 -2.33 8.79
CA PRO A 99 -13.43 -2.67 10.09
C PRO A 99 -14.84 -3.28 10.03
N PHE A 100 -15.68 -2.82 9.10
CA PHE A 100 -17.05 -3.29 8.96
C PHE A 100 -17.15 -4.78 8.58
N ILE A 101 -16.11 -5.35 7.97
CA ILE A 101 -16.04 -6.79 7.61
C ILE A 101 -16.20 -7.68 8.84
N LEU A 102 -15.66 -7.28 9.99
CA LEU A 102 -15.75 -8.03 11.23
C LEU A 102 -17.19 -8.13 11.79
N SER A 103 -18.06 -7.19 11.42
CA SER A 103 -19.47 -7.19 11.83
C SER A 103 -20.38 -8.02 10.92
N LEU A 104 -19.88 -8.48 9.78
CA LEU A 104 -20.66 -9.25 8.80
C LEU A 104 -20.50 -10.76 9.03
N GLU A 105 -21.62 -11.46 9.20
CA GLU A 105 -21.64 -12.87 9.61
C GLU A 105 -21.31 -13.87 8.50
N THR A 106 -21.58 -13.51 7.22
CA THR A 106 -21.46 -14.45 6.10
C THR A 106 -20.54 -13.92 5.01
N GLU A 107 -19.82 -14.85 4.36
CA GLU A 107 -18.96 -14.54 3.21
C GLU A 107 -19.72 -13.82 2.08
N GLN A 108 -21.00 -14.18 1.88
CA GLN A 108 -21.85 -13.53 0.91
C GLN A 108 -22.04 -12.04 1.23
N LYS A 109 -22.44 -11.72 2.49
CA LYS A 109 -22.61 -10.31 2.92
C LYS A 109 -21.31 -9.52 2.80
N LYS A 110 -20.17 -10.11 3.15
CA LYS A 110 -18.84 -9.49 3.01
C LYS A 110 -18.53 -9.20 1.55
N SER A 111 -18.75 -10.19 0.67
CA SER A 111 -18.52 -10.03 -0.77
C SER A 111 -19.42 -8.96 -1.39
N GLU A 112 -20.70 -8.92 -1.03
CA GLU A 112 -21.65 -7.92 -1.50
C GLU A 112 -21.28 -6.53 -0.99
N TYR A 113 -20.92 -6.39 0.29
CA TYR A 113 -20.45 -5.13 0.86
C TYR A 113 -19.24 -4.56 0.11
N LEU A 114 -18.21 -5.38 -0.10
CA LEU A 114 -16.97 -4.95 -0.77
C LEU A 114 -17.20 -4.55 -2.22
N LYS A 115 -18.05 -5.28 -2.96
CA LYS A 115 -18.44 -4.91 -4.33
C LYS A 115 -19.18 -3.59 -4.36
N ASN A 116 -20.18 -3.42 -3.49
CA ASN A 116 -20.95 -2.20 -3.40
C ASN A 116 -20.09 -1.02 -2.99
N LEU A 117 -19.16 -1.20 -2.05
CA LEU A 117 -18.22 -0.17 -1.63
C LEU A 117 -17.32 0.28 -2.78
N TYR A 118 -16.78 -0.65 -3.56
CA TYR A 118 -16.00 -0.30 -4.74
C TYR A 118 -16.86 0.44 -5.78
N GLU A 119 -18.01 -0.10 -6.16
CA GLU A 119 -18.83 0.43 -7.25
C GLU A 119 -19.51 1.76 -6.90
N SER A 120 -20.02 1.90 -5.68
CA SER A 120 -20.84 3.03 -5.27
C SER A 120 -20.06 4.13 -4.55
N VAL A 121 -18.90 3.82 -3.99
CA VAL A 121 -18.08 4.81 -3.27
C VAL A 121 -16.82 5.09 -4.05
N TYR A 122 -15.88 4.14 -4.14
CA TYR A 122 -14.58 4.40 -4.78
C TYR A 122 -14.71 4.82 -6.23
N LEU A 123 -15.42 4.03 -7.03
CA LEU A 123 -15.51 4.27 -8.47
C LEU A 123 -16.24 5.58 -8.77
N VAL A 124 -17.38 5.82 -8.13
CA VAL A 124 -18.17 7.05 -8.33
C VAL A 124 -17.38 8.27 -7.90
N ASP A 125 -16.80 8.25 -6.69
CA ASP A 125 -16.03 9.37 -6.16
C ASP A 125 -14.83 9.72 -7.06
N ILE A 126 -14.05 8.71 -7.50
CA ILE A 126 -12.90 8.94 -8.39
C ILE A 126 -13.35 9.52 -9.73
N LEU A 127 -14.40 8.98 -10.33
CA LEU A 127 -14.88 9.40 -11.64
C LEU A 127 -15.43 10.83 -11.62
N GLU A 128 -16.23 11.19 -10.62
CA GLU A 128 -16.84 12.51 -10.48
C GLU A 128 -15.80 13.57 -10.17
N ARG A 129 -14.97 13.36 -9.16
CA ARG A 129 -13.94 14.32 -8.74
C ARG A 129 -12.92 14.60 -9.83
N ASN A 130 -12.57 13.61 -10.63
CA ASN A 130 -11.56 13.78 -11.66
C ASN A 130 -12.15 13.97 -13.06
N LYS A 131 -13.48 14.08 -13.18
CA LYS A 131 -14.23 14.25 -14.45
C LYS A 131 -13.80 13.21 -15.50
N VAL A 132 -13.68 11.95 -15.06
CA VAL A 132 -13.27 10.84 -15.94
C VAL A 132 -14.39 10.54 -16.93
N ARG A 133 -14.13 10.68 -18.23
CA ARG A 133 -15.13 10.49 -19.30
C ARG A 133 -15.38 9.02 -19.61
N ASN A 134 -14.36 8.20 -19.53
CA ASN A 134 -14.43 6.79 -19.90
C ASN A 134 -14.34 5.88 -18.69
N LYS A 135 -15.51 5.62 -18.08
CA LYS A 135 -15.66 4.74 -16.91
C LYS A 135 -15.16 3.33 -17.19
N ALA A 136 -15.47 2.77 -18.37
CA ALA A 136 -15.11 1.40 -18.70
C ALA A 136 -13.60 1.18 -18.78
N GLU A 137 -12.85 2.13 -19.36
CA GLU A 137 -11.38 2.06 -19.39
C GLU A 137 -10.77 2.17 -18.00
N PHE A 138 -11.33 3.03 -17.15
CA PHE A 138 -10.86 3.19 -15.77
C PHE A 138 -11.08 1.91 -14.95
N ASP A 139 -12.29 1.35 -14.99
CA ASP A 139 -12.63 0.11 -14.26
C ASP A 139 -11.81 -1.08 -14.77
N GLU A 140 -11.60 -1.19 -16.08
CA GLU A 140 -10.74 -2.23 -16.65
C GLU A 140 -9.28 -2.08 -16.21
N LEU A 141 -8.75 -0.84 -16.13
CA LEU A 141 -7.41 -0.60 -15.60
C LEU A 141 -7.31 -1.04 -14.13
N ALA A 142 -8.31 -0.73 -13.31
CA ALA A 142 -8.35 -1.16 -11.92
C ALA A 142 -8.30 -2.70 -11.81
N ARG A 143 -9.04 -3.43 -12.67
CA ARG A 143 -9.01 -4.90 -12.74
C ARG A 143 -7.66 -5.43 -13.20
N ILE A 144 -7.01 -4.80 -14.17
CA ILE A 144 -5.66 -5.19 -14.63
C ILE A 144 -4.66 -5.04 -13.48
N ILE A 145 -4.69 -3.93 -12.76
CA ILE A 145 -3.82 -3.73 -11.60
C ILE A 145 -4.13 -4.74 -10.50
N ALA A 146 -5.41 -5.01 -10.22
CA ALA A 146 -5.83 -6.01 -9.23
C ALA A 146 -5.33 -7.42 -9.57
N SER A 147 -5.32 -7.79 -10.87
CA SER A 147 -4.84 -9.10 -11.33
C SER A 147 -3.32 -9.21 -11.39
N SER A 148 -2.60 -8.10 -11.31
CA SER A 148 -1.13 -8.04 -11.44
C SER A 148 -0.45 -7.35 -10.24
N ILE A 149 -1.06 -7.43 -9.05
CA ILE A 149 -0.46 -6.88 -7.83
C ILE A 149 0.97 -7.43 -7.63
N GLY A 150 1.86 -6.59 -7.11
CA GLY A 150 3.26 -6.98 -6.92
C GLY A 150 4.07 -7.17 -8.21
N SER A 151 3.46 -7.09 -9.38
CA SER A 151 4.18 -7.22 -10.66
C SER A 151 4.70 -5.87 -11.15
N PRO A 152 5.95 -5.82 -11.67
CA PRO A 152 6.49 -4.58 -12.23
C PRO A 152 5.74 -4.13 -13.48
N CYS A 153 5.23 -2.91 -13.47
CA CYS A 153 4.51 -2.33 -14.59
C CYS A 153 4.83 -0.84 -14.79
N ASN A 154 4.44 -0.31 -15.92
CA ASN A 154 4.44 1.12 -16.21
C ASN A 154 3.28 1.48 -17.16
N PRO A 155 2.94 2.77 -17.33
CA PRO A 155 1.85 3.19 -18.19
C PRO A 155 1.96 2.71 -19.65
N THR A 156 3.16 2.62 -20.21
CA THR A 156 3.39 2.14 -21.57
C THR A 156 3.08 0.65 -21.70
N LYS A 157 3.56 -0.18 -20.76
CA LYS A 157 3.26 -1.61 -20.74
C LYS A 157 1.76 -1.84 -20.60
N LEU A 158 1.09 -1.11 -19.72
CA LEU A 158 -0.36 -1.17 -19.53
C LEU A 158 -1.14 -0.74 -20.79
N SER A 159 -0.71 0.34 -21.47
CA SER A 159 -1.28 0.76 -22.74
C SER A 159 -1.20 -0.33 -23.81
N ASN A 160 -0.05 -1.01 -23.90
CA ASN A 160 0.12 -2.14 -24.81
C ASN A 160 -0.80 -3.32 -24.46
N THR A 161 -1.01 -3.59 -23.15
CA THR A 161 -1.95 -4.62 -22.68
C THR A 161 -3.38 -4.30 -23.09
N PHE A 162 -3.84 -3.06 -22.93
CA PHE A 162 -5.16 -2.64 -23.41
C PHE A 162 -5.32 -2.90 -24.92
N LYS A 163 -4.32 -2.52 -25.72
CA LYS A 163 -4.34 -2.72 -27.17
C LYS A 163 -4.36 -4.20 -27.56
N SER A 164 -3.54 -5.03 -26.92
CA SER A 164 -3.38 -6.45 -27.29
C SER A 164 -4.52 -7.34 -26.79
N VAL A 165 -5.04 -7.07 -25.58
CA VAL A 165 -6.04 -7.95 -24.93
C VAL A 165 -7.48 -7.48 -25.21
N LYS A 166 -7.71 -6.17 -25.25
CA LYS A 166 -9.06 -5.59 -25.37
C LYS A 166 -9.31 -4.93 -26.73
N ASN A 167 -8.32 -4.85 -27.59
CA ASN A 167 -8.39 -4.11 -28.86
C ASN A 167 -8.84 -2.64 -28.69
N VAL A 168 -8.52 -2.05 -27.53
CA VAL A 168 -8.83 -0.65 -27.18
C VAL A 168 -7.52 0.12 -27.07
N THR A 169 -7.48 1.31 -27.64
CA THR A 169 -6.29 2.18 -27.56
C THR A 169 -6.47 3.22 -26.46
N VAL A 170 -5.78 3.03 -25.35
CA VAL A 170 -5.70 3.99 -24.24
C VAL A 170 -4.28 4.53 -24.19
N SER A 171 -4.11 5.86 -24.21
CA SER A 171 -2.78 6.46 -24.19
C SER A 171 -2.06 6.22 -22.86
N SER A 172 -0.73 6.08 -22.89
CA SER A 172 0.07 5.94 -21.68
C SER A 172 -0.10 7.14 -20.73
N ALA A 173 -0.36 8.34 -21.26
CA ALA A 173 -0.67 9.53 -20.48
C ALA A 173 -2.02 9.42 -19.74
N SER A 174 -3.04 8.84 -20.39
CA SER A 174 -4.34 8.59 -19.74
C SER A 174 -4.22 7.54 -18.64
N ILE A 175 -3.47 6.46 -18.91
CA ILE A 175 -3.19 5.42 -17.90
C ILE A 175 -2.45 6.00 -16.69
N ALA A 176 -1.41 6.82 -16.91
CA ALA A 176 -0.70 7.47 -15.83
C ALA A 176 -1.61 8.35 -14.96
N ARG A 177 -2.54 9.08 -15.58
CA ARG A 177 -3.55 9.86 -14.85
C ARG A 177 -4.51 8.97 -14.05
N TYR A 178 -5.00 7.89 -14.64
CA TYR A 178 -5.91 6.97 -13.95
C TYR A 178 -5.24 6.31 -12.74
N LEU A 179 -3.97 5.89 -12.87
CA LEU A 179 -3.17 5.39 -11.75
C LEU A 179 -3.06 6.44 -10.64
N SER A 180 -2.73 7.70 -10.99
CA SER A 180 -2.68 8.77 -9.99
C SER A 180 -4.04 9.02 -9.31
N TYR A 181 -5.15 8.86 -10.00
CA TYR A 181 -6.48 9.00 -9.40
C TYR A 181 -6.78 7.87 -8.40
N MET A 182 -6.35 6.64 -8.70
CA MET A 182 -6.44 5.52 -7.77
C MET A 182 -5.53 5.72 -6.55
N GLU A 183 -4.32 6.25 -6.75
CA GLU A 183 -3.40 6.60 -5.67
C GLU A 183 -4.00 7.70 -4.77
N TYR A 184 -4.56 8.76 -5.35
CA TYR A 184 -5.19 9.86 -4.59
C TYR A 184 -6.41 9.40 -3.78
N ALA A 185 -7.15 8.42 -4.25
CA ALA A 185 -8.29 7.83 -3.55
C ALA A 185 -7.89 6.74 -2.55
N PHE A 186 -6.60 6.56 -2.29
CA PHE A 186 -6.08 5.50 -1.41
C PHE A 186 -6.54 4.08 -1.79
N LEU A 187 -6.89 3.86 -3.06
CA LEU A 187 -7.24 2.53 -3.55
C LEU A 187 -6.00 1.67 -3.76
N ILE A 188 -4.93 2.28 -4.30
CA ILE A 188 -3.64 1.65 -4.52
C ILE A 188 -2.51 2.55 -4.02
N GLU A 189 -1.39 1.93 -3.66
CA GLU A 189 -0.12 2.61 -3.38
C GLU A 189 0.94 2.18 -4.39
N LYS A 190 1.78 3.13 -4.77
CA LYS A 190 2.87 2.93 -5.71
C LYS A 190 4.19 2.73 -4.97
N SER A 191 4.88 1.62 -5.25
CA SER A 191 6.24 1.38 -4.80
C SER A 191 7.21 1.54 -5.98
N VAL A 192 8.17 2.43 -5.85
CA VAL A 192 9.15 2.75 -6.90
C VAL A 192 10.39 1.87 -6.77
N ARG A 193 11.12 1.69 -7.87
CA ARG A 193 12.36 0.91 -7.85
C ARG A 193 13.54 1.73 -7.36
N TYR A 194 14.27 1.17 -6.41
CA TYR A 194 15.48 1.73 -5.83
C TYR A 194 16.69 0.84 -6.12
N ASN A 195 17.71 1.37 -6.79
CA ASN A 195 18.96 0.67 -6.99
C ASN A 195 19.79 0.73 -5.71
N ILE A 196 19.91 -0.40 -5.02
CA ILE A 196 20.57 -0.49 -3.71
C ILE A 196 22.06 -0.14 -3.82
N LYS A 197 22.79 -0.72 -4.77
CA LYS A 197 24.22 -0.44 -4.99
C LYS A 197 24.46 0.97 -5.55
N GLY A 198 23.64 1.40 -6.49
CA GLY A 198 23.75 2.72 -7.11
C GLY A 198 23.15 3.86 -6.28
N LYS A 199 22.48 3.57 -5.18
CA LYS A 199 21.83 4.53 -4.26
C LYS A 199 20.96 5.56 -4.99
N LYS A 200 20.16 5.13 -5.98
CA LYS A 200 19.32 6.01 -6.80
C LYS A 200 18.00 5.35 -7.18
N TYR A 201 16.98 6.19 -7.34
CA TYR A 201 15.69 5.74 -7.86
C TYR A 201 15.74 5.47 -9.36
N ILE A 202 14.96 4.47 -9.78
CA ILE A 202 14.82 4.08 -11.20
C ILE A 202 13.34 4.21 -11.56
N ASN A 203 13.01 5.25 -12.31
CA ASN A 203 11.63 5.62 -12.64
C ASN A 203 11.03 4.86 -13.83
N THR A 204 11.49 3.64 -14.16
CA THR A 204 11.02 2.94 -15.36
C THR A 204 9.89 1.96 -15.10
N LEU A 205 9.94 1.24 -13.98
CA LEU A 205 8.93 0.27 -13.57
C LEU A 205 8.60 0.49 -12.10
N SER A 206 7.33 0.33 -11.75
CA SER A 206 6.87 0.39 -10.37
C SER A 206 5.99 -0.81 -10.08
N LYS A 207 5.87 -1.19 -8.81
CA LYS A 207 4.83 -2.12 -8.36
C LYS A 207 3.67 -1.31 -7.78
N TYR A 208 2.48 -1.86 -7.85
CA TYR A 208 1.29 -1.29 -7.23
C TYR A 208 0.70 -2.33 -6.28
N TYR A 209 0.32 -1.86 -5.10
CA TYR A 209 -0.28 -2.65 -4.03
C TYR A 209 -1.64 -2.05 -3.69
N PHE A 210 -2.63 -2.88 -3.44
CA PHE A 210 -3.92 -2.41 -2.96
C PHE A 210 -3.84 -2.08 -1.47
N SER A 211 -4.43 -0.95 -1.07
CA SER A 211 -4.52 -0.57 0.34
C SER A 211 -5.40 -1.54 1.13
N ASP A 212 -6.41 -2.14 0.47
CA ASP A 212 -7.25 -3.20 1.05
C ASP A 212 -7.41 -4.37 0.08
N LEU A 213 -7.15 -5.59 0.56
CA LEU A 213 -7.24 -6.81 -0.25
C LEU A 213 -8.68 -7.24 -0.53
N GLY A 214 -9.62 -6.94 0.34
CA GLY A 214 -11.03 -7.22 0.12
C GLY A 214 -11.57 -6.47 -1.10
N ILE A 215 -11.21 -5.19 -1.23
CA ILE A 215 -11.54 -4.40 -2.42
C ILE A 215 -10.87 -4.98 -3.68
N ARG A 216 -9.57 -5.34 -3.59
CA ARG A 216 -8.86 -6.02 -4.69
C ARG A 216 -9.58 -7.30 -5.14
N ASN A 217 -9.95 -8.14 -4.19
CA ASN A 217 -10.60 -9.41 -4.47
C ASN A 217 -12.03 -9.22 -5.01
N ALA A 218 -12.76 -8.22 -4.52
CA ALA A 218 -14.08 -7.84 -5.04
C ALA A 218 -14.02 -7.43 -6.51
N LEU A 219 -13.02 -6.65 -6.92
CA LEU A 219 -12.76 -6.28 -8.32
C LEU A 219 -12.61 -7.51 -9.23
N LEU A 220 -12.01 -8.58 -8.73
CA LEU A 220 -11.78 -9.82 -9.46
C LEU A 220 -12.89 -10.86 -9.24
N GLY A 221 -13.98 -10.49 -8.55
CA GLY A 221 -15.08 -11.38 -8.22
C GLY A 221 -14.65 -12.56 -7.36
N PHE A 222 -13.62 -12.38 -6.52
CA PHE A 222 -13.04 -13.39 -5.63
C PHE A 222 -12.49 -14.65 -6.33
N ARG A 223 -12.14 -14.53 -7.63
CA ARG A 223 -11.72 -15.68 -8.46
C ARG A 223 -10.21 -15.92 -8.49
N GLN A 224 -9.41 -14.89 -8.26
CA GLN A 224 -7.94 -14.98 -8.29
C GLN A 224 -7.38 -14.78 -6.88
N GLN A 225 -7.01 -15.88 -6.26
CA GLN A 225 -6.38 -15.90 -4.92
C GLN A 225 -4.98 -16.50 -5.02
N GLU A 226 -4.10 -15.82 -5.75
CA GLU A 226 -2.68 -16.17 -5.77
C GLU A 226 -2.06 -15.73 -4.45
N GLU A 227 -2.05 -16.64 -3.47
CA GLU A 227 -1.62 -16.35 -2.10
C GLU A 227 -0.24 -15.73 -1.99
N SER A 228 0.69 -16.05 -2.91
CA SER A 228 2.04 -15.47 -2.90
C SER A 228 2.04 -13.95 -3.12
N HIS A 229 1.30 -13.48 -4.14
CA HIS A 229 1.19 -12.06 -4.41
C HIS A 229 0.32 -11.33 -3.37
N ILE A 230 -0.69 -12.02 -2.84
CA ILE A 230 -1.51 -11.51 -1.74
C ILE A 230 -0.66 -11.33 -0.48
N MET A 231 0.16 -12.33 -0.13
CA MET A 231 1.08 -12.25 1.01
C MET A 231 2.09 -11.09 0.84
N GLU A 232 2.63 -10.90 -0.37
CA GLU A 232 3.51 -9.78 -0.68
C GLU A 232 2.78 -8.44 -0.44
N ASN A 233 1.53 -8.28 -0.90
CA ASN A 233 0.75 -7.08 -0.65
C ASN A 233 0.46 -6.86 0.85
N ILE A 234 0.17 -7.92 1.62
CA ILE A 234 -0.03 -7.81 3.07
C ILE A 234 1.24 -7.32 3.77
N ILE A 235 2.40 -7.88 3.41
CA ILE A 235 3.69 -7.45 3.97
C ILE A 235 3.94 -5.96 3.64
N TYR A 236 3.66 -5.55 2.40
CA TYR A 236 3.75 -4.14 2.00
C TYR A 236 2.88 -3.25 2.90
N ASN A 237 1.58 -3.59 3.04
CA ASN A 237 0.65 -2.80 3.84
C ASN A 237 1.08 -2.75 5.31
N GLU A 238 1.52 -3.86 5.88
CA GLU A 238 2.03 -3.91 7.26
C GLU A 238 3.24 -2.99 7.45
N LEU A 239 4.19 -2.97 6.52
CA LEU A 239 5.33 -2.06 6.57
C LEU A 239 4.90 -0.59 6.50
N ARG A 240 3.87 -0.28 5.68
CA ARG A 240 3.30 1.06 5.58
C ARG A 240 2.61 1.49 6.88
N ILE A 241 1.80 0.60 7.47
CA ILE A 241 1.13 0.83 8.77
C ILE A 241 2.16 1.08 9.89
N ARG A 242 3.28 0.35 9.87
CA ARG A 242 4.41 0.58 10.81
C ARG A 242 5.19 1.87 10.53
N GLY A 243 4.79 2.67 9.53
CA GLY A 243 5.38 3.97 9.21
C GLY A 243 6.66 3.90 8.37
N TYR A 244 6.96 2.76 7.74
CA TYR A 244 8.09 2.66 6.83
C TYR A 244 7.77 3.25 5.46
N HIS A 245 8.75 3.95 4.88
CA HIS A 245 8.77 4.23 3.45
C HIS A 245 9.29 2.98 2.74
N VAL A 246 8.52 2.45 1.77
CA VAL A 246 8.77 1.14 1.16
C VAL A 246 8.99 1.27 -0.34
N ASP A 247 10.18 0.88 -0.77
CA ASP A 247 10.59 0.82 -2.17
C ASP A 247 10.81 -0.62 -2.62
N VAL A 248 10.75 -0.89 -3.93
CA VAL A 248 11.21 -2.14 -4.52
C VAL A 248 12.72 -2.08 -4.71
N GLY A 249 13.46 -2.98 -4.07
CA GLY A 249 14.90 -3.04 -4.18
C GLY A 249 15.38 -3.67 -5.50
N MET A 250 16.50 -3.17 -6.02
CA MET A 250 17.18 -3.78 -7.16
C MET A 250 18.68 -3.83 -6.91
N VAL A 251 19.27 -5.02 -7.08
CA VAL A 251 20.72 -5.26 -7.03
C VAL A 251 21.21 -5.62 -8.43
N GLU A 252 22.13 -4.86 -8.97
CA GLU A 252 22.77 -5.14 -10.26
C GLU A 252 24.10 -5.85 -10.05
N GLU A 253 24.26 -7.00 -10.69
CA GLU A 253 25.51 -7.75 -10.75
C GLU A 253 26.05 -7.70 -12.18
N ARG A 254 27.34 -7.40 -12.32
CA ARG A 254 28.05 -7.43 -13.60
C ARG A 254 28.96 -8.62 -13.62
N THR A 255 28.72 -9.51 -14.56
CA THR A 255 29.56 -10.68 -14.82
C THR A 255 30.09 -10.63 -16.25
N THR A 256 31.17 -11.32 -16.51
CA THR A 256 31.74 -11.45 -17.87
C THR A 256 31.46 -12.86 -18.38
N ASP A 257 30.90 -12.97 -19.58
CA ASP A 257 30.68 -14.26 -20.22
C ASP A 257 31.99 -14.87 -20.77
N ARG A 258 31.89 -16.08 -21.32
CA ARG A 258 33.03 -16.79 -21.92
C ARG A 258 33.68 -16.06 -23.10
N ASN A 259 32.97 -15.06 -23.67
CA ASN A 259 33.42 -14.25 -24.79
C ASN A 259 33.88 -12.84 -24.37
N ASN A 260 34.20 -12.64 -23.08
CA ASN A 260 34.58 -11.36 -22.48
C ASN A 260 33.50 -10.25 -22.62
N LYS A 261 32.23 -10.61 -22.87
CA LYS A 261 31.14 -9.66 -22.95
C LYS A 261 30.54 -9.46 -21.56
N THR A 262 30.39 -8.19 -21.13
CA THR A 262 29.78 -7.88 -19.86
C THR A 262 28.27 -8.21 -19.89
N ILE A 263 27.85 -9.12 -19.03
CA ILE A 263 26.44 -9.44 -18.78
C ILE A 263 26.02 -8.70 -17.52
N ARG A 264 24.87 -8.00 -17.60
CA ARG A 264 24.23 -7.37 -16.44
C ARG A 264 23.06 -8.22 -16.01
N LYS A 265 23.10 -8.71 -14.78
CA LYS A 265 22.01 -9.45 -14.15
C LYS A 265 21.39 -8.59 -13.06
N GLN A 266 20.08 -8.52 -13.04
CA GLN A 266 19.32 -7.75 -12.04
C GLN A 266 18.60 -8.73 -11.11
N TYR A 267 18.72 -8.49 -9.81
CA TYR A 267 18.02 -9.21 -8.76
C TYR A 267 17.10 -8.25 -8.04
N GLU A 268 15.87 -8.65 -7.88
CA GLU A 268 14.86 -7.87 -7.16
C GLU A 268 14.88 -8.24 -5.67
N VAL A 269 14.72 -7.24 -4.83
CA VAL A 269 14.38 -7.36 -3.41
C VAL A 269 13.00 -6.78 -3.26
N ASP A 270 12.05 -7.56 -2.77
CA ASP A 270 10.65 -7.13 -2.76
C ASP A 270 10.47 -5.80 -2.05
N PHE A 271 11.12 -5.62 -0.89
CA PHE A 271 11.00 -4.38 -0.13
C PHE A 271 12.34 -3.87 0.42
N VAL A 272 12.54 -2.56 0.25
CA VAL A 272 13.52 -1.76 0.97
C VAL A 272 12.73 -0.84 1.89
N ALA A 273 12.63 -1.20 3.16
CA ALA A 273 11.85 -0.46 4.14
C ALA A 273 12.76 0.52 4.91
N ASN A 274 12.45 1.81 4.83
CA ASN A 274 13.23 2.88 5.45
C ASN A 274 12.39 3.68 6.46
N GLN A 275 12.95 3.92 7.65
CA GLN A 275 12.34 4.80 8.65
C GLN A 275 13.46 5.47 9.48
N GLY A 276 13.64 6.77 9.32
CA GLY A 276 14.74 7.49 9.96
C GLY A 276 16.11 6.92 9.55
N ASN A 277 16.87 6.40 10.53
CA ASN A 277 18.16 5.75 10.32
C ASN A 277 18.07 4.22 10.18
N ARG A 278 16.86 3.65 10.25
CA ARG A 278 16.63 2.20 10.12
C ARG A 278 16.37 1.85 8.67
N ARG A 279 16.97 0.75 8.21
CA ARG A 279 16.71 0.15 6.90
C ARG A 279 16.66 -1.34 7.03
N TYR A 280 15.70 -1.94 6.32
CA TYR A 280 15.54 -3.40 6.21
C TYR A 280 15.39 -3.78 4.75
N TYR A 281 15.99 -4.92 4.39
CA TYR A 281 15.79 -5.57 3.10
C TYR A 281 14.93 -6.79 3.32
N ILE A 282 13.76 -6.84 2.72
CA ILE A 282 12.77 -7.87 3.00
C ILE A 282 12.38 -8.57 1.71
N GLN A 283 12.39 -9.91 1.75
CA GLN A 283 11.92 -10.78 0.68
C GLN A 283 10.68 -11.52 1.15
N SER A 284 9.64 -11.55 0.32
CA SER A 284 8.44 -12.35 0.52
C SER A 284 8.60 -13.69 -0.18
N ALA A 285 8.81 -14.76 0.56
CA ALA A 285 8.94 -16.10 0.02
C ALA A 285 7.80 -16.98 0.50
N PHE A 286 6.84 -17.29 -0.37
CA PHE A 286 5.67 -18.07 0.02
C PHE A 286 6.02 -19.41 0.64
N ALA A 287 6.99 -20.14 0.05
CA ALA A 287 7.55 -21.37 0.59
C ALA A 287 9.01 -21.55 0.18
N MET A 288 9.80 -22.17 1.04
CA MET A 288 11.18 -22.55 0.77
C MET A 288 11.38 -24.05 1.05
N PRO A 289 10.81 -24.94 0.21
CA PRO A 289 10.76 -26.39 0.48
C PRO A 289 12.12 -27.09 0.39
N ASP A 290 13.07 -26.51 -0.32
CA ASP A 290 14.40 -27.09 -0.56
C ASP A 290 15.51 -26.03 -0.63
N GLU A 291 16.77 -26.51 -0.67
CA GLU A 291 17.94 -25.63 -0.76
C GLU A 291 18.00 -24.84 -2.08
N ALA A 292 17.48 -25.36 -3.19
CA ALA A 292 17.53 -24.67 -4.47
C ALA A 292 16.61 -23.44 -4.41
N LYS A 293 15.41 -23.59 -3.86
CA LYS A 293 14.48 -22.51 -3.63
C LYS A 293 15.02 -21.50 -2.61
N THR A 294 15.60 -21.98 -1.51
CA THR A 294 16.27 -21.14 -0.51
C THR A 294 17.35 -20.28 -1.14
N ARG A 295 18.23 -20.88 -1.97
CA ARG A 295 19.27 -20.15 -2.71
C ARG A 295 18.69 -19.11 -3.68
N GLN A 296 17.56 -19.40 -4.30
CA GLN A 296 16.88 -18.47 -5.19
C GLN A 296 16.37 -17.26 -4.41
N GLU A 297 15.66 -17.45 -3.28
CA GLU A 297 15.08 -16.39 -2.49
C GLU A 297 16.14 -15.54 -1.75
N THR A 298 17.24 -16.15 -1.33
CA THR A 298 18.36 -15.44 -0.71
C THR A 298 19.27 -14.72 -1.71
N ALA A 299 19.19 -15.06 -3.00
CA ALA A 299 20.12 -14.60 -4.03
C ALA A 299 20.25 -13.08 -4.16
N SER A 300 19.17 -12.34 -3.99
CA SER A 300 19.19 -10.88 -4.01
C SER A 300 19.84 -10.31 -2.76
N LEU A 301 19.48 -10.84 -1.60
CA LEU A 301 19.94 -10.38 -0.29
C LEU A 301 21.43 -10.62 -0.05
N THR A 302 21.94 -11.77 -0.47
CA THR A 302 23.38 -12.12 -0.34
C THR A 302 24.30 -11.23 -1.19
N ARG A 303 23.76 -10.52 -2.18
CA ARG A 303 24.49 -9.58 -3.04
C ARG A 303 24.53 -8.15 -2.53
N ILE A 304 23.88 -7.89 -1.40
CA ILE A 304 23.89 -6.59 -0.73
C ILE A 304 25.06 -6.57 0.26
N ASP A 305 26.01 -5.66 0.04
CA ASP A 305 27.28 -5.61 0.77
C ASP A 305 27.25 -4.69 2.00
N ASP A 306 26.07 -4.17 2.39
CA ASP A 306 25.93 -3.35 3.57
C ASP A 306 25.47 -4.15 4.81
N SER A 307 25.53 -3.49 5.98
CA SER A 307 25.23 -4.10 7.29
C SER A 307 23.76 -4.02 7.71
N PHE A 308 22.88 -3.49 6.86
CA PHE A 308 21.47 -3.42 7.20
C PHE A 308 20.84 -4.82 7.24
N LYS A 309 19.83 -4.97 8.10
CA LYS A 309 19.18 -6.25 8.35
C LYS A 309 18.46 -6.77 7.09
N LYS A 310 18.62 -8.07 6.85
CA LYS A 310 18.03 -8.81 5.74
C LYS A 310 17.07 -9.85 6.29
N ILE A 311 15.83 -9.82 5.82
CA ILE A 311 14.74 -10.64 6.35
C ILE A 311 14.06 -11.38 5.19
N ILE A 312 13.74 -12.64 5.40
CA ILE A 312 12.84 -13.41 4.54
C ILE A 312 11.59 -13.73 5.35
N VAL A 313 10.44 -13.34 4.84
CA VAL A 313 9.15 -13.67 5.44
C VAL A 313 8.56 -14.84 4.67
N VAL A 314 8.28 -15.95 5.37
CA VAL A 314 7.68 -17.17 4.79
C VAL A 314 6.27 -17.38 5.33
N LYS A 315 5.41 -18.07 4.55
CA LYS A 315 4.05 -18.40 5.00
C LYS A 315 4.04 -19.32 6.21
N ASP A 316 5.00 -20.23 6.29
CA ASP A 316 5.05 -21.26 7.31
C ASP A 316 5.24 -20.68 8.72
N ASP A 317 4.64 -21.35 9.72
CA ASP A 317 4.80 -21.02 11.13
C ASP A 317 6.12 -21.61 11.64
N ILE A 318 7.17 -20.86 11.54
CA ILE A 318 8.53 -21.28 11.91
C ILE A 318 9.09 -20.37 12.99
N MET A 319 9.91 -20.95 13.89
CA MET A 319 10.72 -20.14 14.81
C MET A 319 11.69 -19.27 13.99
N PRO A 320 11.87 -17.99 14.35
CA PRO A 320 12.87 -17.14 13.69
C PRO A 320 14.25 -17.78 13.73
N LYS A 321 14.89 -17.83 12.58
CA LYS A 321 16.25 -18.40 12.44
C LYS A 321 17.13 -17.48 11.62
N ARG A 322 18.42 -17.44 11.97
CA ARG A 322 19.43 -16.68 11.23
C ARG A 322 20.39 -17.65 10.55
N ASP A 323 20.71 -17.40 9.28
CA ASP A 323 21.70 -18.15 8.54
C ASP A 323 23.13 -17.58 8.75
N GLU A 324 24.13 -18.25 8.14
CA GLU A 324 25.54 -17.85 8.18
C GLU A 324 25.81 -16.48 7.52
N ASN A 325 24.95 -16.02 6.64
CA ASN A 325 25.02 -14.71 5.99
C ASN A 325 24.31 -13.60 6.79
N GLY A 326 23.80 -13.94 7.98
CA GLY A 326 23.06 -13.03 8.83
C GLY A 326 21.63 -12.74 8.37
N ILE A 327 21.10 -13.48 7.37
CA ILE A 327 19.72 -13.33 6.91
C ILE A 327 18.79 -14.00 7.91
N VAL A 328 17.78 -13.27 8.37
CA VAL A 328 16.76 -13.76 9.29
C VAL A 328 15.56 -14.28 8.49
N THR A 329 15.16 -15.52 8.72
CA THR A 329 13.90 -16.07 8.20
C THR A 329 12.87 -16.12 9.31
N ILE A 330 11.69 -15.54 9.09
CA ILE A 330 10.58 -15.50 10.04
C ILE A 330 9.27 -15.93 9.38
N GLY A 331 8.36 -16.51 10.18
CA GLY A 331 7.02 -16.84 9.73
C GLY A 331 6.14 -15.60 9.57
N ILE A 332 5.16 -15.65 8.65
CA ILE A 332 4.24 -14.54 8.40
C ILE A 332 3.44 -14.16 9.65
N MET A 333 3.07 -15.15 10.48
CA MET A 333 2.32 -14.88 11.70
C MET A 333 3.15 -14.09 12.71
N ASP A 334 4.40 -14.44 12.92
CA ASP A 334 5.30 -13.70 13.79
C ASP A 334 5.57 -12.31 13.22
N PHE A 335 5.78 -12.21 11.89
CA PHE A 335 5.96 -10.91 11.25
C PHE A 335 4.78 -9.96 11.50
N LEU A 336 3.54 -10.44 11.36
CA LEU A 336 2.33 -9.60 11.45
C LEU A 336 1.84 -9.35 12.88
N LEU A 337 2.02 -10.34 13.80
CA LEU A 337 1.46 -10.27 15.15
C LEU A 337 2.42 -9.69 16.18
N GLN A 338 3.75 -9.72 15.90
CA GLN A 338 4.75 -9.19 16.83
C GLN A 338 5.27 -7.83 16.34
N PRO A 339 5.05 -6.75 17.10
CA PRO A 339 5.49 -5.40 16.71
C PRO A 339 6.99 -5.33 16.40
N ASP A 340 7.81 -6.02 17.19
CA ASP A 340 9.28 -6.01 17.11
C ASP A 340 9.85 -7.14 16.23
N SER A 341 9.02 -7.80 15.42
CA SER A 341 9.41 -8.94 14.58
C SER A 341 10.55 -8.64 13.60
N MET A 342 10.77 -7.40 13.24
CA MET A 342 11.89 -6.99 12.39
C MET A 342 13.21 -6.84 13.16
N ASP A 343 13.19 -6.93 14.47
CA ASP A 343 14.38 -6.76 15.32
C ASP A 343 14.98 -8.08 15.83
N TYR A 344 14.45 -9.25 15.41
CA TYR A 344 14.98 -10.58 15.71
C TYR A 344 16.45 -10.80 15.29
#